data_f1799d6e8d1c3a7a6a1d349a9ec41482
#
_entry.id   f1799d6e8d1c3a7a6a1d349a9ec41482
#
_cell.length_a   1.000
_cell.length_b   1.000
_cell.length_c   1.000
_cell.angle_alpha   90.00
_cell.angle_beta   90.00
_cell.angle_gamma   90.00
#
_symmetry.space_group_name_H-M   'P 1'
#
loop_
_entity.id
_entity.type
_entity.pdbx_description
1 polymer ?
#
loop_
_entity_poly.entity_id
_entity_poly.type
_entity_poly.pdbx_seq_one_letter_code
_entity_poly.pdbx_strand_id
1 'polypeptide(L)'
;RNAIRVVGSRGEMGAGHMADAYARARKGLGCFITSTGPGAANAPGALVEARFAASPVIHLTGQTATANMDKEQGAVHDVMDQLGMLKSTSKSAYRIRAPEMALGVLMKAAREALTPPMGPVSVEIPIDVQRAKITRPAMLDNLVIAPPAGDAGNARSLDALADMAASAKRPMLWCGAGARYAGAAVQRLVDMGFGVVTSVNGRAVIPETHPMTLGAFQATPEVEKFYETVDFMLI
;
A
#
# COMPACT_ATOMS: atom_id res chain seq x y z
N ARG A 1 -9.87 27.82 7.09
CA ARG A 1 -9.93 26.38 7.45
C ARG A 1 -10.31 25.61 6.20
N ASN A 2 -9.40 24.86 5.62
CA ASN A 2 -9.74 23.93 4.57
C ASN A 2 -10.57 22.81 5.20
N ALA A 3 -11.85 22.73 4.87
CA ALA A 3 -12.70 21.66 5.37
C ALA A 3 -12.29 20.34 4.69
N ILE A 4 -12.03 19.30 5.49
CA ILE A 4 -11.80 17.95 4.97
C ILE A 4 -13.15 17.44 4.46
N ARG A 5 -13.19 16.99 3.19
CA ARG A 5 -14.36 16.33 2.65
C ARG A 5 -14.48 14.92 3.22
N VAL A 6 -15.55 14.65 3.93
CA VAL A 6 -15.88 13.33 4.46
C VAL A 6 -16.86 12.64 3.51
N VAL A 7 -16.56 11.40 3.16
CA VAL A 7 -17.43 10.54 2.34
C VAL A 7 -17.89 9.37 3.21
N GLY A 8 -19.19 9.28 3.46
CA GLY A 8 -19.79 8.19 4.25
C GLY A 8 -19.90 6.90 3.45
N SER A 9 -19.65 5.77 4.12
CA SER A 9 -19.92 4.43 3.62
C SER A 9 -20.92 3.72 4.52
N ARG A 10 -21.66 2.74 3.98
CA ARG A 10 -22.61 1.92 4.78
C ARG A 10 -21.90 0.85 5.62
N GLY A 11 -20.65 0.55 5.34
CA GLY A 11 -19.87 -0.42 6.08
C GLY A 11 -18.38 -0.12 5.96
N GLU A 12 -17.63 -0.52 6.98
CA GLU A 12 -16.22 -0.20 7.17
C GLU A 12 -15.35 -0.81 6.08
N MET A 13 -15.65 -2.06 5.66
CA MET A 13 -14.96 -2.71 4.55
C MET A 13 -15.13 -1.91 3.25
N GLY A 14 -16.36 -1.40 2.99
CA GLY A 14 -16.62 -0.51 1.86
C GLY A 14 -15.81 0.77 1.92
N ALA A 15 -15.68 1.39 3.11
CA ALA A 15 -14.81 2.56 3.30
C ALA A 15 -13.34 2.25 2.99
N GLY A 16 -12.85 1.09 3.42
CA GLY A 16 -11.50 0.62 3.14
C GLY A 16 -11.25 0.43 1.64
N HIS A 17 -12.16 -0.22 0.91
CA HIS A 17 -12.06 -0.37 -0.55
C HIS A 17 -12.13 0.97 -1.29
N MET A 18 -12.94 1.91 -0.81
CA MET A 18 -12.97 3.27 -1.37
C MET A 18 -11.62 3.98 -1.19
N ALA A 19 -11.00 3.85 -0.02
CA ALA A 19 -9.68 4.42 0.25
C ALA A 19 -8.57 3.76 -0.60
N ASP A 20 -8.62 2.44 -0.78
CA ASP A 20 -7.73 1.69 -1.67
C ASP A 20 -7.85 2.16 -3.13
N ALA A 21 -9.06 2.20 -3.67
CA ALA A 21 -9.32 2.67 -5.03
C ALA A 21 -8.87 4.13 -5.23
N TYR A 22 -9.13 5.00 -4.23
CA TYR A 22 -8.68 6.38 -4.25
C TYR A 22 -7.14 6.49 -4.27
N ALA A 23 -6.45 5.71 -3.44
CA ALA A 23 -4.99 5.68 -3.40
C ALA A 23 -4.39 5.29 -4.77
N ARG A 24 -4.96 4.27 -5.40
CA ARG A 24 -4.55 3.81 -6.76
C ARG A 24 -4.81 4.88 -7.81
N ALA A 25 -5.99 5.48 -7.83
CA ALA A 25 -6.38 6.47 -8.84
C ALA A 25 -5.58 7.79 -8.72
N ARG A 26 -5.32 8.21 -7.47
CA ARG A 26 -4.57 9.47 -7.19
C ARG A 26 -3.06 9.28 -7.17
N LYS A 27 -2.56 8.04 -7.24
CA LYS A 27 -1.13 7.72 -7.07
C LYS A 27 -0.56 8.27 -5.75
N GLY A 28 -1.33 8.13 -4.68
CA GLY A 28 -1.01 8.75 -3.40
C GLY A 28 -1.74 8.08 -2.24
N LEU A 29 -1.72 8.72 -1.08
CA LEU A 29 -2.25 8.17 0.15
C LEU A 29 -3.79 8.19 0.17
N GLY A 30 -4.41 7.03 0.41
CA GLY A 30 -5.81 6.91 0.78
C GLY A 30 -5.98 6.94 2.30
N CYS A 31 -7.17 7.31 2.80
CA CYS A 31 -7.45 7.29 4.22
C CYS A 31 -8.90 6.92 4.48
N PHE A 32 -9.14 6.06 5.47
CA PHE A 32 -10.48 5.78 5.99
C PHE A 32 -10.48 5.67 7.50
N ILE A 33 -11.65 5.86 8.10
CA ILE A 33 -11.82 5.90 9.55
C ILE A 33 -12.91 4.91 9.93
N THR A 34 -12.67 4.15 11.00
CA THR A 34 -13.66 3.26 11.62
C THR A 34 -13.83 3.56 13.10
N SER A 35 -14.90 3.07 13.71
CA SER A 35 -15.02 3.05 15.16
C SER A 35 -14.13 1.95 15.75
N THR A 36 -14.06 1.88 17.09
CA THR A 36 -13.37 0.81 17.82
C THR A 36 -14.14 -0.52 17.73
N GLY A 37 -13.50 -1.61 18.10
CA GLY A 37 -14.10 -2.94 18.24
C GLY A 37 -14.70 -3.46 16.94
N PRO A 38 -16.03 -3.60 16.87
CA PRO A 38 -16.72 -4.10 15.67
C PRO A 38 -16.38 -3.33 14.40
N GLY A 39 -16.23 -1.99 14.48
CA GLY A 39 -15.83 -1.17 13.34
C GLY A 39 -14.41 -1.47 12.88
N ALA A 40 -13.48 -1.61 13.80
CA ALA A 40 -12.11 -2.04 13.48
C ALA A 40 -12.08 -3.47 12.91
N ALA A 41 -12.92 -4.37 13.45
CA ALA A 41 -12.99 -5.77 13.02
C ALA A 41 -13.63 -5.94 11.62
N ASN A 42 -14.38 -4.98 11.13
CA ASN A 42 -14.92 -4.98 9.77
C ASN A 42 -13.95 -4.44 8.70
N ALA A 43 -12.81 -3.88 9.09
CA ALA A 43 -11.80 -3.35 8.17
C ALA A 43 -10.84 -4.40 7.56
N PRO A 44 -10.50 -5.52 8.21
CA PRO A 44 -9.48 -6.48 7.80
C PRO A 44 -9.55 -6.92 6.35
N GLY A 45 -10.72 -7.23 5.82
CA GLY A 45 -10.84 -7.66 4.42
C GLY A 45 -10.31 -6.63 3.42
N ALA A 46 -10.65 -5.36 3.61
CA ALA A 46 -10.15 -4.29 2.77
C ALA A 46 -8.66 -3.98 3.00
N LEU A 47 -8.16 -4.15 4.24
CA LEU A 47 -6.74 -3.99 4.56
C LEU A 47 -5.89 -5.06 3.89
N VAL A 48 -6.34 -6.32 3.91
CA VAL A 48 -5.64 -7.43 3.22
C VAL A 48 -5.57 -7.18 1.73
N GLU A 49 -6.69 -6.73 1.11
CA GLU A 49 -6.71 -6.40 -0.31
C GLU A 49 -5.78 -5.23 -0.65
N ALA A 50 -5.82 -4.14 0.13
CA ALA A 50 -4.92 -3.00 -0.05
C ALA A 50 -3.43 -3.41 0.11
N ARG A 51 -3.14 -4.35 1.01
CA ARG A 51 -1.78 -4.88 1.20
C ARG A 51 -1.34 -5.70 -0.01
N PHE A 52 -2.20 -6.59 -0.52
CA PHE A 52 -1.92 -7.38 -1.71
C PHE A 52 -1.72 -6.50 -2.95
N ALA A 53 -2.49 -5.43 -3.06
CA ALA A 53 -2.40 -4.48 -4.17
C ALA A 53 -1.24 -3.47 -4.03
N ALA A 54 -0.47 -3.51 -2.95
CA ALA A 54 0.55 -2.52 -2.62
C ALA A 54 0.00 -1.09 -2.63
N SER A 55 -1.19 -0.87 -2.06
CA SER A 55 -1.84 0.43 -2.02
C SER A 55 -1.52 1.16 -0.71
N PRO A 56 -1.02 2.40 -0.76
CA PRO A 56 -0.73 3.18 0.43
C PRO A 56 -2.03 3.71 1.06
N VAL A 57 -2.48 3.08 2.13
CA VAL A 57 -3.71 3.43 2.82
C VAL A 57 -3.44 3.66 4.31
N ILE A 58 -3.99 4.72 4.87
CA ILE A 58 -4.06 4.93 6.32
C ILE A 58 -5.45 4.52 6.81
N HIS A 59 -5.47 3.59 7.73
CA HIS A 59 -6.65 3.22 8.50
C HIS A 59 -6.56 3.86 9.89
N LEU A 60 -7.45 4.76 10.20
CA LEU A 60 -7.61 5.32 11.54
C LEU A 60 -8.77 4.63 12.24
N THR A 61 -8.57 4.14 13.45
CA THR A 61 -9.63 3.52 14.23
C THR A 61 -9.65 4.03 15.65
N GLY A 62 -10.83 4.01 16.25
CA GLY A 62 -10.96 4.26 17.68
C GLY A 62 -10.36 3.14 18.53
N GLN A 63 -10.20 3.40 19.81
CA GLN A 63 -9.91 2.43 20.85
C GLN A 63 -10.59 2.88 22.15
N THR A 64 -10.83 1.96 23.08
CA THR A 64 -11.30 2.29 24.44
C THR A 64 -10.36 3.29 25.11
N ALA A 65 -10.81 3.95 26.18
CA ALA A 65 -9.96 4.88 26.91
C ALA A 65 -8.68 4.22 27.41
N THR A 66 -7.57 4.95 27.44
CA THR A 66 -6.26 4.42 27.86
C THR A 66 -6.29 3.72 29.21
N ALA A 67 -7.16 4.19 30.13
CA ALA A 67 -7.34 3.59 31.45
C ALA A 67 -7.96 2.18 31.41
N ASN A 68 -8.77 1.85 30.40
CA ASN A 68 -9.48 0.56 30.27
C ASN A 68 -8.86 -0.38 29.24
N MET A 69 -7.98 0.14 28.41
CA MET A 69 -7.38 -0.55 27.29
C MET A 69 -6.55 -1.76 27.73
N ASP A 70 -6.70 -2.88 27.03
CA ASP A 70 -5.97 -4.15 27.30
C ASP A 70 -6.27 -4.75 28.70
N LYS A 71 -7.42 -4.45 29.34
CA LYS A 71 -7.76 -4.91 30.70
C LYS A 71 -8.97 -5.84 30.76
N GLU A 72 -9.67 -6.03 29.66
CA GLU A 72 -10.87 -6.90 29.57
C GLU A 72 -11.93 -6.60 30.65
N GLN A 73 -12.14 -5.33 30.97
CA GLN A 73 -13.06 -4.88 32.00
C GLN A 73 -14.49 -4.61 31.48
N GLY A 74 -14.83 -5.11 30.30
CA GLY A 74 -16.16 -4.95 29.72
C GLY A 74 -16.46 -3.53 29.22
N ALA A 75 -15.44 -2.77 28.81
CA ALA A 75 -15.65 -1.50 28.13
C ALA A 75 -16.42 -1.72 26.81
N VAL A 76 -17.29 -0.76 26.45
CA VAL A 76 -18.08 -0.88 25.21
C VAL A 76 -17.14 -1.03 24.01
N HIS A 77 -17.41 -2.07 23.19
CA HIS A 77 -16.63 -2.39 22.00
C HIS A 77 -15.15 -2.75 22.30
N ASP A 78 -14.86 -3.20 23.51
CA ASP A 78 -13.55 -3.73 23.84
C ASP A 78 -13.24 -5.02 23.05
N VAL A 79 -12.03 -5.14 22.59
CA VAL A 79 -11.52 -6.33 21.87
C VAL A 79 -10.21 -6.71 22.51
N MET A 80 -10.05 -7.98 22.85
CA MET A 80 -8.91 -8.52 23.60
C MET A 80 -7.56 -8.05 23.00
N ASP A 81 -7.38 -8.13 21.69
CA ASP A 81 -6.18 -7.66 21.00
C ASP A 81 -6.52 -7.03 19.64
N GLN A 82 -7.13 -5.84 19.66
CA GLN A 82 -7.42 -5.10 18.43
C GLN A 82 -6.14 -4.75 17.67
N LEU A 83 -5.08 -4.36 18.37
CA LEU A 83 -3.81 -4.01 17.74
C LEU A 83 -3.15 -5.19 17.03
N GLY A 84 -3.18 -6.39 17.64
CA GLY A 84 -2.69 -7.62 17.01
C GLY A 84 -3.46 -8.00 15.76
N MET A 85 -4.80 -7.90 15.80
CA MET A 85 -5.65 -8.10 14.64
C MET A 85 -5.27 -7.13 13.49
N LEU A 86 -5.09 -5.86 13.78
CA LEU A 86 -4.69 -4.86 12.79
C LEU A 86 -3.27 -5.09 12.25
N LYS A 87 -2.33 -5.53 13.09
CA LYS A 87 -0.97 -5.90 12.67
C LYS A 87 -0.95 -7.07 11.70
N SER A 88 -1.82 -8.05 11.89
CA SER A 88 -1.87 -9.24 11.03
C SER A 88 -2.41 -8.93 9.63
N THR A 89 -3.24 -7.89 9.48
CA THR A 89 -3.94 -7.54 8.24
C THR A 89 -3.39 -6.30 7.54
N SER A 90 -2.59 -5.48 8.23
CA SER A 90 -1.93 -4.30 7.67
C SER A 90 -0.45 -4.58 7.40
N LYS A 91 0.22 -3.68 6.70
CA LYS A 91 1.68 -3.64 6.61
C LYS A 91 2.31 -3.41 7.98
N SER A 92 1.71 -2.52 8.76
CA SER A 92 2.02 -2.28 10.17
C SER A 92 0.83 -1.65 10.87
N ALA A 93 0.84 -1.69 12.21
CA ALA A 93 -0.17 -1.02 13.01
C ALA A 93 0.45 -0.36 14.24
N TYR A 94 -0.06 0.79 14.61
CA TYR A 94 0.42 1.63 15.70
C TYR A 94 -0.72 2.02 16.64
N ARG A 95 -0.36 2.36 17.87
CA ARG A 95 -1.27 2.90 18.87
C ARG A 95 -0.74 4.23 19.40
N ILE A 96 -1.58 5.25 19.40
CA ILE A 96 -1.26 6.54 20.01
C ILE A 96 -1.65 6.46 21.49
N ARG A 97 -0.65 6.49 22.39
CA ARG A 97 -0.87 6.34 23.84
C ARG A 97 -1.00 7.67 24.58
N ALA A 98 -0.58 8.77 23.95
CA ALA A 98 -0.66 10.11 24.51
C ALA A 98 -0.87 11.13 23.39
N PRO A 99 -1.59 12.23 23.63
CA PRO A 99 -1.92 13.22 22.59
C PRO A 99 -0.69 13.79 21.88
N GLU A 100 0.41 13.96 22.59
CA GLU A 100 1.68 14.53 22.08
C GLU A 100 2.35 13.61 21.05
N MET A 101 2.05 12.32 21.09
CA MET A 101 2.58 11.32 20.13
C MET A 101 1.84 11.36 18.79
N ALA A 102 0.65 11.97 18.74
CA ALA A 102 -0.26 11.82 17.61
C ALA A 102 0.39 12.21 16.27
N LEU A 103 1.00 13.39 16.21
CA LEU A 103 1.62 13.85 14.96
C LEU A 103 2.77 12.95 14.52
N GLY A 104 3.67 12.59 15.44
CA GLY A 104 4.81 11.72 15.12
C GLY A 104 4.39 10.34 14.62
N VAL A 105 3.41 9.73 15.27
CA VAL A 105 2.87 8.41 14.87
C VAL A 105 2.16 8.47 13.52
N LEU A 106 1.34 9.50 13.27
CA LEU A 106 0.65 9.67 12.00
C LEU A 106 1.62 9.94 10.85
N MET A 107 2.65 10.76 11.07
CA MET A 107 3.71 10.98 10.08
C MET A 107 4.48 9.69 9.77
N LYS A 108 4.83 8.92 10.80
CA LYS A 108 5.48 7.62 10.64
C LYS A 108 4.59 6.67 9.83
N ALA A 109 3.32 6.55 10.18
CA ALA A 109 2.36 5.70 9.50
C ALA A 109 2.21 6.07 8.02
N ALA A 110 2.11 7.37 7.72
CA ALA A 110 1.98 7.85 6.35
C ALA A 110 3.25 7.58 5.50
N ARG A 111 4.43 7.83 6.05
CA ARG A 111 5.71 7.51 5.38
C ARG A 111 5.85 6.02 5.12
N GLU A 112 5.51 5.19 6.10
CA GLU A 112 5.61 3.75 5.98
C GLU A 112 4.61 3.18 4.97
N ALA A 113 3.38 3.70 4.91
CA ALA A 113 2.42 3.34 3.88
C ALA A 113 2.95 3.63 2.47
N LEU A 114 3.64 4.75 2.29
CA LEU A 114 4.22 5.19 1.01
C LEU A 114 5.58 4.56 0.69
N THR A 115 6.24 3.93 1.66
CA THR A 115 7.54 3.26 1.43
C THR A 115 7.33 1.93 0.70
N PRO A 116 8.02 1.64 -0.41
CA PRO A 116 7.94 0.34 -1.08
C PRO A 116 8.46 -0.83 -0.20
N PRO A 117 7.86 -2.01 -0.28
CA PRO A 117 6.56 -2.27 -0.89
C PRO A 117 5.45 -1.52 -0.14
N MET A 118 4.72 -0.66 -0.86
CA MET A 118 3.64 0.14 -0.26
C MET A 118 2.54 -0.75 0.35
N GLY A 119 1.75 -0.20 1.26
CA GLY A 119 0.67 -0.97 1.88
C GLY A 119 -0.09 -0.19 2.94
N PRO A 120 -1.18 -0.76 3.46
CA PRO A 120 -1.99 -0.12 4.49
C PRO A 120 -1.28 -0.09 5.83
N VAL A 121 -1.45 1.00 6.56
CA VAL A 121 -0.99 1.15 7.95
C VAL A 121 -2.17 1.55 8.82
N SER A 122 -2.41 0.81 9.89
CA SER A 122 -3.48 1.07 10.84
C SER A 122 -2.98 1.86 12.04
N VAL A 123 -3.78 2.79 12.53
CA VAL A 123 -3.48 3.59 13.73
C VAL A 123 -4.69 3.62 14.66
N GLU A 124 -4.52 3.07 15.85
CA GLU A 124 -5.51 3.16 16.93
C GLU A 124 -5.34 4.47 17.71
N ILE A 125 -6.46 5.13 17.96
CA ILE A 125 -6.51 6.39 18.71
C ILE A 125 -7.54 6.23 19.83
N PRO A 126 -7.11 6.06 21.10
CA PRO A 126 -8.02 5.97 22.24
C PRO A 126 -8.92 7.20 22.39
N ILE A 127 -10.14 6.99 22.88
CA ILE A 127 -11.17 8.05 22.93
C ILE A 127 -10.77 9.25 23.79
N ASP A 128 -10.05 9.05 24.88
CA ASP A 128 -9.53 10.09 25.73
C ASP A 128 -8.41 10.89 25.03
N VAL A 129 -7.55 10.24 24.26
CA VAL A 129 -6.56 10.90 23.41
C VAL A 129 -7.23 11.73 22.31
N GLN A 130 -8.31 11.23 21.68
CA GLN A 130 -9.06 12.00 20.68
C GLN A 130 -9.71 13.26 21.25
N ARG A 131 -10.12 13.23 22.52
CA ARG A 131 -10.77 14.36 23.23
C ARG A 131 -9.78 15.35 23.83
N ALA A 132 -8.51 14.98 23.90
CA ALA A 132 -7.49 15.84 24.50
C ALA A 132 -7.28 17.12 23.69
N LYS A 133 -7.05 18.21 24.40
CA LYS A 133 -6.66 19.50 23.79
C LYS A 133 -5.13 19.57 23.75
N ILE A 134 -4.58 19.82 22.59
CA ILE A 134 -3.15 20.01 22.39
C ILE A 134 -2.89 21.37 21.73
N THR A 135 -1.72 21.93 21.98
CA THR A 135 -1.23 23.06 21.19
C THR A 135 -0.94 22.56 19.76
N ARG A 136 -1.45 23.30 18.76
CA ARG A 136 -1.18 22.95 17.37
C ARG A 136 0.32 23.02 17.08
N PRO A 137 0.98 21.92 16.64
CA PRO A 137 2.39 21.96 16.33
C PRO A 137 2.69 22.87 15.12
N ALA A 138 3.67 23.76 15.23
CA ALA A 138 4.03 24.71 14.16
C ALA A 138 4.46 24.00 12.86
N MET A 139 5.06 22.81 12.97
CA MET A 139 5.47 22.04 11.79
C MET A 139 4.32 21.66 10.84
N LEU A 140 3.06 21.70 11.29
CA LEU A 140 1.89 21.44 10.44
C LEU A 140 1.69 22.53 9.36
N ASP A 141 2.31 23.70 9.48
CA ASP A 141 2.16 24.77 8.49
C ASP A 141 2.91 24.46 7.19
N ASN A 142 3.99 23.66 7.29
CA ASN A 142 4.86 23.29 6.17
C ASN A 142 5.04 21.79 6.05
N LEU A 143 4.08 20.99 6.59
CA LEU A 143 4.18 19.54 6.56
C LEU A 143 3.97 19.02 5.14
N VAL A 144 5.00 18.37 4.60
CA VAL A 144 4.94 17.62 3.34
C VAL A 144 5.22 16.16 3.67
N ILE A 145 4.30 15.29 3.28
CA ILE A 145 4.48 13.84 3.33
C ILE A 145 4.70 13.38 1.89
N ALA A 146 5.96 13.17 1.55
CA ALA A 146 6.35 12.63 0.27
C ALA A 146 6.74 11.15 0.40
N PRO A 147 6.57 10.33 -0.66
CA PRO A 147 7.21 9.03 -0.73
C PRO A 147 8.72 9.19 -0.53
N PRO A 148 9.40 8.19 0.09
CA PRO A 148 10.85 8.20 0.10
C PRO A 148 11.39 8.23 -1.33
N ALA A 149 12.51 8.87 -1.53
CA ALA A 149 13.22 8.81 -2.82
C ALA A 149 13.50 7.34 -3.15
N GLY A 150 13.21 6.93 -4.38
CA GLY A 150 13.54 5.59 -4.85
C GLY A 150 15.04 5.36 -4.77
N ASP A 151 15.44 4.18 -4.34
CA ASP A 151 16.83 3.75 -4.48
C ASP A 151 17.07 3.45 -5.96
N ALA A 152 18.00 4.18 -6.57
CA ALA A 152 18.39 3.96 -7.97
C ALA A 152 19.21 2.67 -8.15
N GLY A 153 19.51 1.97 -7.05
CA GLY A 153 20.37 0.79 -7.06
C GLY A 153 21.87 1.13 -7.19
N ASN A 154 22.68 0.10 -7.12
CA ASN A 154 24.12 0.22 -7.32
C ASN A 154 24.43 0.25 -8.82
N ALA A 155 25.15 1.27 -9.30
CA ALA A 155 25.51 1.43 -10.72
C ALA A 155 26.16 0.17 -11.30
N ARG A 156 27.08 -0.46 -10.56
CA ARG A 156 27.73 -1.71 -11.00
C ARG A 156 26.75 -2.87 -11.21
N SER A 157 25.72 -2.96 -10.35
CA SER A 157 24.71 -4.00 -10.51
C SER A 157 23.79 -3.70 -11.69
N LEU A 158 23.52 -2.43 -11.97
CA LEU A 158 22.74 -2.01 -13.14
C LEU A 158 23.49 -2.26 -14.43
N ASP A 159 24.80 -2.01 -14.48
CA ASP A 159 25.65 -2.32 -15.64
C ASP A 159 25.66 -3.83 -15.92
N ALA A 160 25.87 -4.67 -14.89
CA ALA A 160 25.83 -6.11 -15.04
C ALA A 160 24.46 -6.62 -15.53
N LEU A 161 23.36 -6.03 -15.01
CA LEU A 161 22.01 -6.34 -15.46
C LEU A 161 21.79 -5.93 -16.93
N ALA A 162 22.29 -4.76 -17.33
CA ALA A 162 22.23 -4.28 -18.71
C ALA A 162 23.00 -5.20 -19.68
N ASP A 163 24.19 -5.68 -19.28
CA ASP A 163 24.99 -6.63 -20.07
C ASP A 163 24.25 -7.97 -20.24
N MET A 164 23.65 -8.50 -19.18
CA MET A 164 22.83 -9.71 -19.24
C MET A 164 21.62 -9.52 -20.18
N ALA A 165 20.93 -8.40 -20.04
CA ALA A 165 19.77 -8.07 -20.89
C ALA A 165 20.15 -7.93 -22.36
N ALA A 166 21.30 -7.28 -22.66
CA ALA A 166 21.78 -7.06 -24.01
C ALA A 166 22.25 -8.37 -24.70
N SER A 167 22.71 -9.35 -23.92
CA SER A 167 23.14 -10.65 -24.43
C SER A 167 21.99 -11.64 -24.65
N ALA A 168 20.82 -11.37 -24.10
CA ALA A 168 19.67 -12.25 -24.16
C ALA A 168 19.06 -12.30 -25.56
N LYS A 169 18.68 -13.52 -25.98
CA LYS A 169 18.01 -13.77 -27.27
C LYS A 169 16.49 -13.75 -27.16
N ARG A 170 15.99 -14.07 -25.99
CA ARG A 170 14.55 -14.13 -25.69
C ARG A 170 14.24 -13.48 -24.34
N PRO A 171 14.49 -12.18 -24.22
CA PRO A 171 14.29 -11.47 -22.95
C PRO A 171 12.81 -11.22 -22.65
N MET A 172 12.44 -11.29 -21.40
CA MET A 172 11.09 -10.96 -20.91
C MET A 172 11.11 -10.07 -19.69
N LEU A 173 10.01 -9.35 -19.52
CA LEU A 173 9.67 -8.59 -18.32
C LEU A 173 8.47 -9.23 -17.63
N TRP A 174 8.58 -9.43 -16.32
CA TRP A 174 7.43 -9.74 -15.48
C TRP A 174 7.06 -8.52 -14.65
N CYS A 175 6.04 -7.79 -15.10
CA CYS A 175 5.66 -6.52 -14.50
C CYS A 175 4.61 -6.71 -13.39
N GLY A 176 4.98 -6.43 -12.17
CA GLY A 176 4.09 -6.39 -11.00
C GLY A 176 3.55 -4.98 -10.71
N ALA A 177 2.96 -4.81 -9.52
CA ALA A 177 2.42 -3.52 -9.04
C ALA A 177 3.48 -2.41 -9.04
N GLY A 178 4.76 -2.74 -8.79
CA GLY A 178 5.87 -1.78 -8.78
C GLY A 178 6.11 -1.13 -10.14
N ALA A 179 5.84 -1.84 -11.23
CA ALA A 179 6.01 -1.32 -12.59
C ALA A 179 4.85 -0.44 -13.07
N ARG A 180 3.75 -0.35 -12.31
CA ARG A 180 2.49 0.32 -12.72
C ARG A 180 2.69 1.73 -13.31
N TYR A 181 3.69 2.45 -12.83
CA TYR A 181 3.96 3.82 -13.27
C TYR A 181 5.20 3.94 -14.14
N ALA A 182 5.81 2.82 -14.52
CA ALA A 182 7.01 2.75 -15.33
C ALA A 182 6.72 2.48 -16.83
N GLY A 183 5.49 2.68 -17.31
CA GLY A 183 5.06 2.32 -18.66
C GLY A 183 5.99 2.81 -19.76
N ALA A 184 6.49 4.05 -19.67
CA ALA A 184 7.43 4.59 -20.67
C ALA A 184 8.79 3.84 -20.66
N ALA A 185 9.26 3.38 -19.49
CA ALA A 185 10.48 2.58 -19.41
C ALA A 185 10.25 1.16 -19.93
N VAL A 186 9.12 0.55 -19.56
CA VAL A 186 8.71 -0.77 -20.07
C VAL A 186 8.57 -0.73 -21.59
N GLN A 187 7.94 0.31 -22.17
CA GLN A 187 7.83 0.44 -23.62
C GLN A 187 9.20 0.50 -24.31
N ARG A 188 10.17 1.23 -23.76
CA ARG A 188 11.53 1.23 -24.34
C ARG A 188 12.17 -0.16 -24.36
N LEU A 189 11.98 -0.98 -23.31
CA LEU A 189 12.48 -2.34 -23.29
C LEU A 189 11.73 -3.22 -24.31
N VAL A 190 10.42 -3.03 -24.46
CA VAL A 190 9.62 -3.70 -25.49
C VAL A 190 10.10 -3.35 -26.90
N ASP A 191 10.43 -2.08 -27.16
CA ASP A 191 10.99 -1.62 -28.44
C ASP A 191 12.38 -2.25 -28.71
N MET A 192 13.09 -2.70 -27.66
CA MET A 192 14.34 -3.46 -27.75
C MET A 192 14.12 -4.97 -27.92
N GLY A 193 12.88 -5.45 -27.99
CA GLY A 193 12.53 -6.84 -28.23
C GLY A 193 12.13 -7.65 -27.00
N PHE A 194 11.92 -7.01 -25.84
CA PHE A 194 11.44 -7.71 -24.64
C PHE A 194 9.95 -8.08 -24.78
N GLY A 195 9.64 -9.34 -24.48
CA GLY A 195 8.27 -9.77 -24.22
C GLY A 195 7.80 -9.27 -22.85
N VAL A 196 6.49 -9.11 -22.65
CA VAL A 196 5.90 -8.68 -21.37
C VAL A 196 4.84 -9.65 -20.89
N VAL A 197 4.95 -10.02 -19.63
CA VAL A 197 3.86 -10.64 -18.86
C VAL A 197 3.60 -9.78 -17.63
N THR A 198 2.37 -9.69 -17.19
CA THR A 198 2.01 -8.88 -16.03
C THR A 198 1.33 -9.74 -14.95
N SER A 199 1.53 -9.38 -13.70
CA SER A 199 0.61 -9.80 -12.64
C SER A 199 -0.72 -9.04 -12.78
N VAL A 200 -1.76 -9.47 -12.04
CA VAL A 200 -3.05 -8.75 -11.99
C VAL A 200 -2.85 -7.26 -11.65
N ASN A 201 -1.96 -6.96 -10.72
CA ASN A 201 -1.68 -5.59 -10.28
C ASN A 201 -0.69 -4.82 -11.19
N GLY A 202 -0.02 -5.49 -12.11
CA GLY A 202 0.85 -4.90 -13.12
C GLY A 202 0.15 -4.60 -14.46
N ARG A 203 -1.12 -4.98 -14.60
CA ARG A 203 -1.90 -4.77 -15.83
C ARG A 203 -1.87 -3.32 -16.30
N ALA A 204 -1.97 -3.17 -17.61
CA ALA A 204 -1.96 -1.88 -18.30
C ALA A 204 -0.66 -1.06 -18.14
N VAL A 205 0.45 -1.67 -17.74
CA VAL A 205 1.78 -1.05 -17.80
C VAL A 205 2.17 -0.74 -19.25
N ILE A 206 1.76 -1.60 -20.20
CA ILE A 206 1.63 -1.33 -21.65
C ILE A 206 0.23 -1.77 -22.09
N PRO A 207 -0.27 -1.35 -23.27
CA PRO A 207 -1.56 -1.82 -23.79
C PRO A 207 -1.59 -3.35 -23.86
N GLU A 208 -2.63 -3.98 -23.32
CA GLU A 208 -2.76 -5.45 -23.34
C GLU A 208 -2.99 -6.02 -24.76
N THR A 209 -3.30 -5.16 -25.73
CA THR A 209 -3.39 -5.50 -27.15
C THR A 209 -2.04 -5.45 -27.88
N HIS A 210 -0.95 -5.08 -27.16
CA HIS A 210 0.38 -5.02 -27.76
C HIS A 210 0.86 -6.43 -28.15
N PRO A 211 1.44 -6.65 -29.35
CA PRO A 211 1.82 -7.99 -29.83
C PRO A 211 2.90 -8.67 -28.97
N MET A 212 3.67 -7.92 -28.21
CA MET A 212 4.73 -8.43 -27.31
C MET A 212 4.22 -8.76 -25.91
N THR A 213 2.91 -8.72 -25.61
CA THR A 213 2.38 -9.09 -24.30
C THR A 213 1.66 -10.42 -24.30
N LEU A 214 1.90 -11.21 -23.24
CA LEU A 214 1.13 -12.41 -22.90
C LEU A 214 -0.10 -12.09 -22.04
N GLY A 215 -0.28 -10.81 -21.64
CA GLY A 215 -1.34 -10.40 -20.74
C GLY A 215 -1.04 -10.69 -19.27
N ALA A 216 -2.10 -10.80 -18.45
CA ALA A 216 -1.99 -10.94 -17.00
C ALA A 216 -2.19 -12.39 -16.55
N PHE A 217 -1.29 -12.86 -15.68
CA PHE A 217 -1.45 -14.12 -14.95
C PHE A 217 -1.69 -15.34 -15.83
N GLN A 218 -0.87 -15.51 -16.82
CA GLN A 218 -0.94 -16.64 -17.76
C GLN A 218 -0.21 -17.87 -17.17
N ALA A 219 -0.94 -18.72 -16.49
CA ALA A 219 -0.44 -19.97 -15.91
C ALA A 219 -1.15 -21.17 -16.58
N THR A 220 -0.95 -21.31 -17.88
CA THR A 220 -1.37 -22.52 -18.60
C THR A 220 -0.15 -23.36 -18.96
N PRO A 221 -0.31 -24.68 -19.16
CA PRO A 221 0.81 -25.55 -19.56
C PRO A 221 1.55 -25.08 -20.81
N GLU A 222 0.88 -24.41 -21.74
CA GLU A 222 1.47 -23.85 -22.94
C GLU A 222 2.36 -22.65 -22.63
N VAL A 223 1.93 -21.78 -21.72
CA VAL A 223 2.69 -20.61 -21.29
C VAL A 223 3.87 -21.03 -20.41
N GLU A 224 3.72 -22.03 -19.57
CA GLU A 224 4.83 -22.60 -18.80
C GLU A 224 5.93 -23.13 -19.71
N LYS A 225 5.58 -23.89 -20.76
CA LYS A 225 6.53 -24.33 -21.79
C LYS A 225 7.18 -23.15 -22.53
N PHE A 226 6.44 -22.07 -22.74
CA PHE A 226 7.00 -20.86 -23.35
C PHE A 226 8.05 -20.23 -22.45
N TYR A 227 7.83 -20.16 -21.11
CA TYR A 227 8.82 -19.62 -20.17
C TYR A 227 10.12 -20.44 -20.15
N GLU A 228 10.10 -21.74 -20.39
CA GLU A 228 11.30 -22.56 -20.51
C GLU A 228 12.21 -22.12 -21.67
N THR A 229 11.67 -21.38 -22.64
CA THR A 229 12.41 -20.86 -23.78
C THR A 229 13.00 -19.47 -23.55
N VAL A 230 12.66 -18.83 -22.44
CA VAL A 230 13.14 -17.49 -22.06
C VAL A 230 14.52 -17.62 -21.43
N ASP A 231 15.48 -16.87 -21.91
CA ASP A 231 16.86 -16.91 -21.42
C ASP A 231 17.22 -15.77 -20.46
N PHE A 232 16.35 -14.78 -20.35
CA PHE A 232 16.45 -13.67 -19.38
C PHE A 232 15.07 -13.18 -18.98
N MET A 233 14.79 -13.10 -17.68
CA MET A 233 13.57 -12.53 -17.15
C MET A 233 13.86 -11.48 -16.08
N LEU A 234 13.45 -10.24 -16.33
CA LEU A 234 13.49 -9.15 -15.36
C LEU A 234 12.13 -9.09 -14.63
N ILE A 235 12.16 -9.15 -13.28
CA ILE A 235 10.98 -9.19 -12.41
C ILE A 235 10.93 -7.93 -11.54
#